data_f310dda8b66ea1bc199e66af788f5994
#
_entry.id   f310dda8b66ea1bc199e66af788f5994
#
_cell.length_a   1.000
_cell.length_b   1.000
_cell.length_c   1.000
_cell.angle_alpha   90.00
_cell.angle_beta   90.00
_cell.angle_gamma   90.00
#
_symmetry.space_group_name_H-M   'P 1'
#
loop_
_entity.id
_entity.type
_entity.pdbx_description
1 polymer ?
#
loop_
_entity_poly.entity_id
_entity_poly.type
_entity_poly.pdbx_seq_one_letter_code
_entity_poly.pdbx_strand_id
1 'polypeptide(L)'
;MMRRQASVLLLVSMVSATVLPVFARAPGEREPSCAATSIVLPAGARYPNGIAHAADGTLYVGLVTSGRILRKPPGGEWETFFAGSLAIFAATALRLDEPRGLLWGNSPDFLPAGRRRPHGVFALDLATGAVRRYLTLPGDGMGNDLAVAPDGTVYLSETRDGSLMRLRPGEPAFQVLLRDSRLAGPGGLGAAGIVRVDDDTLLVGNFGSGAIHVVEGVATRPRLREMELPRTLENPDGMALAPDGSLIVLENAIRSGAGKVLRIAEPLAPGRRGIEVIREGLESPVNLTVTGQGCAYVSESRIRHRLLPGRESEVPARFLIHRLPLDAAGGR
;
A
#
# COMPACT_ATOMS: atom_id res chain seq x y z
N MET A 1 -8.42 17.13 -81.82
CA MET A 1 -7.64 16.87 -80.59
C MET A 1 -8.43 17.41 -79.40
N MET A 2 -9.24 16.57 -78.78
CA MET A 2 -10.08 16.95 -77.64
C MET A 2 -9.43 16.51 -76.35
N ARG A 3 -9.04 17.42 -75.47
CA ARG A 3 -8.57 17.11 -74.10
C ARG A 3 -9.77 16.93 -73.17
N ARG A 4 -9.90 15.75 -72.60
CA ARG A 4 -10.86 15.44 -71.54
C ARG A 4 -10.22 15.87 -70.19
N GLN A 5 -10.88 16.76 -69.47
CA GLN A 5 -10.56 17.07 -68.05
C GLN A 5 -11.30 16.06 -67.19
N ALA A 6 -10.54 15.38 -66.31
CA ALA A 6 -11.09 14.54 -65.28
C ALA A 6 -11.22 15.34 -63.98
N SER A 7 -12.43 15.47 -63.50
CA SER A 7 -12.72 16.08 -62.20
C SER A 7 -12.58 14.99 -61.11
N VAL A 8 -11.70 15.23 -60.16
CA VAL A 8 -11.56 14.39 -58.95
C VAL A 8 -12.45 14.96 -57.87
N LEU A 9 -13.50 14.21 -57.49
CA LEU A 9 -14.33 14.55 -56.36
C LEU A 9 -13.65 14.09 -55.07
N LEU A 10 -13.27 15.02 -54.19
CA LEU A 10 -12.74 14.72 -52.86
C LEU A 10 -13.94 14.54 -51.92
N LEU A 11 -14.19 13.32 -51.45
CA LEU A 11 -15.13 13.04 -50.36
C LEU A 11 -14.42 13.32 -49.03
N VAL A 12 -14.82 14.39 -48.36
CA VAL A 12 -14.41 14.64 -46.95
C VAL A 12 -15.37 13.95 -46.03
N SER A 13 -14.92 12.86 -45.42
CA SER A 13 -15.67 12.16 -44.35
C SER A 13 -15.51 12.94 -43.05
N MET A 14 -16.54 13.59 -42.58
CA MET A 14 -16.61 14.16 -41.23
C MET A 14 -16.82 12.99 -40.22
N VAL A 15 -15.81 12.71 -39.44
CA VAL A 15 -15.92 11.85 -38.24
C VAL A 15 -16.46 12.75 -37.13
N SER A 16 -17.72 12.57 -36.79
CA SER A 16 -18.33 13.19 -35.60
C SER A 16 -17.81 12.47 -34.36
N ALA A 17 -16.94 13.12 -33.62
CA ALA A 17 -16.54 12.68 -32.30
C ALA A 17 -17.69 12.93 -31.31
N THR A 18 -18.41 11.88 -30.92
CA THR A 18 -19.36 11.93 -29.82
C THR A 18 -18.59 12.07 -28.51
N VAL A 19 -18.53 13.28 -27.97
CA VAL A 19 -18.08 13.56 -26.61
C VAL A 19 -19.16 13.04 -25.67
N LEU A 20 -18.89 11.93 -24.97
CA LEU A 20 -19.74 11.46 -23.88
C LEU A 20 -19.69 12.50 -22.75
N PRO A 21 -20.84 12.89 -22.16
CA PRO A 21 -20.84 13.83 -21.06
C PRO A 21 -20.15 13.19 -19.84
N VAL A 22 -19.09 13.82 -19.37
CA VAL A 22 -18.55 13.59 -18.01
C VAL A 22 -19.66 14.06 -17.07
N PHE A 23 -20.35 13.13 -16.41
CA PHE A 23 -21.29 13.47 -15.35
C PHE A 23 -20.49 14.12 -14.20
N ALA A 24 -20.42 15.43 -14.18
CA ALA A 24 -20.03 16.18 -13.01
C ALA A 24 -21.08 15.92 -11.92
N ARG A 25 -20.64 15.34 -10.81
CA ARG A 25 -21.45 15.10 -9.62
C ARG A 25 -22.02 16.43 -9.12
N ALA A 26 -23.30 16.46 -8.79
CA ALA A 26 -23.95 17.66 -8.28
C ALA A 26 -23.29 18.14 -6.99
N PRO A 27 -23.01 19.44 -6.81
CA PRO A 27 -22.47 19.97 -5.56
C PRO A 27 -23.52 19.84 -4.46
N GLY A 28 -23.32 18.91 -3.51
CA GLY A 28 -24.20 18.73 -2.36
C GLY A 28 -24.43 17.34 -1.82
N GLU A 29 -24.10 16.29 -2.57
CA GLU A 29 -24.12 14.93 -2.00
C GLU A 29 -22.86 14.73 -1.14
N ARG A 30 -23.01 14.86 0.17
CA ARG A 30 -22.01 14.37 1.13
C ARG A 30 -21.84 12.89 0.88
N GLU A 31 -20.61 12.44 0.62
CA GLU A 31 -20.34 11.01 0.65
C GLU A 31 -20.82 10.44 1.99
N PRO A 32 -21.39 9.20 1.99
CA PRO A 32 -21.87 8.61 3.22
C PRO A 32 -20.75 8.61 4.26
N SER A 33 -21.06 9.08 5.46
CA SER A 33 -20.13 9.10 6.59
C SER A 33 -19.41 7.75 6.71
N CYS A 34 -18.12 7.76 7.05
CA CYS A 34 -17.33 6.54 7.21
C CYS A 34 -17.93 5.66 8.31
N ALA A 35 -18.81 4.73 7.96
CA ALA A 35 -19.33 3.74 8.89
C ALA A 35 -18.39 2.54 8.99
N ALA A 36 -18.18 2.04 10.20
CA ALA A 36 -17.41 0.81 10.42
C ALA A 36 -18.13 -0.38 9.78
N THR A 37 -17.50 -1.04 8.82
CA THR A 37 -18.04 -2.22 8.12
C THR A 37 -16.92 -3.17 7.75
N SER A 38 -17.29 -4.38 7.33
CA SER A 38 -16.35 -5.36 6.76
C SER A 38 -16.77 -5.73 5.35
N ILE A 39 -15.84 -5.71 4.41
CA ILE A 39 -16.03 -6.08 3.01
C ILE A 39 -15.45 -7.48 2.84
N VAL A 40 -16.32 -8.42 2.44
CA VAL A 40 -15.91 -9.81 2.22
C VAL A 40 -15.22 -9.93 0.87
N LEU A 41 -14.05 -10.57 0.84
CA LEU A 41 -13.37 -10.91 -0.40
C LEU A 41 -14.06 -12.10 -1.11
N PRO A 42 -13.97 -12.19 -2.44
CA PRO A 42 -14.56 -13.29 -3.20
C PRO A 42 -13.94 -14.64 -2.82
N ALA A 43 -14.68 -15.72 -3.07
CA ALA A 43 -14.20 -17.07 -2.81
C ALA A 43 -12.85 -17.33 -3.51
N GLY A 44 -11.91 -17.95 -2.78
CA GLY A 44 -10.55 -18.21 -3.27
C GLY A 44 -9.58 -17.03 -3.18
N ALA A 45 -10.02 -15.82 -2.82
CA ALA A 45 -9.15 -14.71 -2.48
C ALA A 45 -8.68 -14.86 -1.03
N ARG A 46 -7.41 -15.27 -0.86
CA ARG A 46 -6.84 -15.58 0.46
C ARG A 46 -5.64 -14.69 0.75
N TYR A 47 -5.45 -14.39 2.03
CA TYR A 47 -4.32 -13.64 2.56
C TYR A 47 -4.15 -12.28 1.87
N PRO A 48 -5.16 -11.37 1.98
CA PRO A 48 -5.02 -10.00 1.49
C PRO A 48 -3.86 -9.31 2.20
N ASN A 49 -3.11 -8.48 1.45
CA ASN A 49 -2.01 -7.72 2.01
C ASN A 49 -2.03 -6.29 1.49
N GLY A 50 -1.46 -6.02 0.30
CA GLY A 50 -1.48 -4.70 -0.28
C GLY A 50 -2.89 -4.16 -0.45
N ILE A 51 -3.10 -2.88 -0.13
CA ILE A 51 -4.39 -2.23 -0.29
C ILE A 51 -4.18 -0.78 -0.72
N ALA A 52 -5.00 -0.32 -1.67
CA ALA A 52 -5.01 1.06 -2.13
C ALA A 52 -6.44 1.48 -2.49
N HIS A 53 -6.78 2.74 -2.21
CA HIS A 53 -8.09 3.34 -2.52
C HIS A 53 -7.88 4.53 -3.44
N ALA A 54 -8.45 4.48 -4.64
CA ALA A 54 -8.33 5.52 -5.65
C ALA A 54 -9.30 6.68 -5.39
N ALA A 55 -9.02 7.83 -5.99
CA ALA A 55 -9.84 9.03 -5.86
C ALA A 55 -11.26 8.84 -6.39
N ASP A 56 -11.46 7.94 -7.36
CA ASP A 56 -12.78 7.57 -7.90
C ASP A 56 -13.56 6.61 -6.96
N GLY A 57 -12.97 6.18 -5.84
CA GLY A 57 -13.53 5.24 -4.88
C GLY A 57 -13.24 3.77 -5.18
N THR A 58 -12.47 3.45 -6.22
CA THR A 58 -12.06 2.08 -6.53
C THR A 58 -11.08 1.55 -5.48
N LEU A 59 -11.36 0.37 -4.92
CA LEU A 59 -10.49 -0.31 -3.97
C LEU A 59 -9.68 -1.40 -4.68
N TYR A 60 -8.35 -1.40 -4.48
CA TYR A 60 -7.44 -2.44 -4.96
C TYR A 60 -6.93 -3.26 -3.78
N VAL A 61 -6.91 -4.59 -3.94
CA VAL A 61 -6.43 -5.51 -2.88
C VAL A 61 -5.50 -6.57 -3.49
N GLY A 62 -4.28 -6.61 -3.00
CA GLY A 62 -3.26 -7.59 -3.40
C GLY A 62 -3.28 -8.82 -2.51
N LEU A 63 -3.08 -10.00 -3.11
CA LEU A 63 -3.01 -11.29 -2.43
C LEU A 63 -1.57 -11.78 -2.35
N VAL A 64 -1.08 -12.05 -1.15
CA VAL A 64 0.33 -12.39 -0.91
C VAL A 64 0.74 -13.77 -1.42
N THR A 65 -0.19 -14.69 -1.60
CA THR A 65 0.10 -16.08 -2.00
C THR A 65 0.00 -16.36 -3.50
N SER A 66 -0.46 -15.36 -4.29
CA SER A 66 -0.71 -15.56 -5.73
C SER A 66 -0.24 -14.40 -6.60
N GLY A 67 0.09 -13.25 -6.02
CA GLY A 67 0.37 -12.02 -6.78
C GLY A 67 -0.86 -11.42 -7.45
N ARG A 68 -2.03 -12.06 -7.30
CA ARG A 68 -3.28 -11.53 -7.86
C ARG A 68 -3.66 -10.24 -7.17
N ILE A 69 -4.11 -9.27 -7.94
CA ILE A 69 -4.69 -8.03 -7.46
C ILE A 69 -6.14 -7.98 -7.89
N LEU A 70 -7.01 -7.78 -6.94
CA LEU A 70 -8.43 -7.55 -7.14
C LEU A 70 -8.70 -6.07 -7.17
N ARG A 71 -9.74 -5.64 -7.89
CA ARG A 71 -10.31 -4.30 -7.77
C ARG A 71 -11.82 -4.39 -7.54
N LYS A 72 -12.34 -3.38 -6.85
CA LYS A 72 -13.77 -3.21 -6.59
C LYS A 72 -14.14 -1.76 -6.85
N PRO A 73 -14.79 -1.45 -7.97
CA PRO A 73 -15.34 -0.13 -8.22
C PRO A 73 -16.43 0.24 -7.18
N PRO A 74 -16.73 1.53 -6.96
CA PRO A 74 -17.84 1.96 -6.12
C PRO A 74 -19.15 1.32 -6.57
N GLY A 75 -19.87 0.68 -5.63
CA GLY A 75 -21.13 -0.02 -5.93
C GLY A 75 -21.00 -1.27 -6.80
N GLY A 76 -19.80 -1.56 -7.33
CA GLY A 76 -19.55 -2.72 -8.20
C GLY A 76 -19.16 -3.99 -7.43
N GLU A 77 -18.97 -5.07 -8.17
CA GLU A 77 -18.47 -6.34 -7.66
C GLU A 77 -16.94 -6.43 -7.74
N TRP A 78 -16.38 -7.40 -7.02
CA TRP A 78 -14.96 -7.71 -7.12
C TRP A 78 -14.60 -8.32 -8.48
N GLU A 79 -13.57 -7.80 -9.11
CA GLU A 79 -13.00 -8.37 -10.34
C GLU A 79 -11.47 -8.52 -10.22
N THR A 80 -10.89 -9.39 -11.06
CA THR A 80 -9.44 -9.54 -11.13
C THR A 80 -8.87 -8.41 -11.99
N PHE A 81 -8.09 -7.53 -11.38
CA PHE A 81 -7.36 -6.47 -12.06
C PHE A 81 -6.04 -6.97 -12.65
N PHE A 82 -5.32 -7.80 -11.90
CA PHE A 82 -4.09 -8.45 -12.32
C PHE A 82 -4.06 -9.90 -11.81
N ALA A 83 -3.76 -10.84 -12.68
CA ALA A 83 -3.85 -12.27 -12.35
C ALA A 83 -2.66 -12.82 -11.55
N GLY A 84 -1.60 -12.02 -11.38
CA GLY A 84 -0.29 -12.50 -10.93
C GLY A 84 0.54 -13.03 -12.09
N SER A 85 1.81 -13.32 -11.83
CA SER A 85 2.73 -13.92 -12.82
C SER A 85 3.85 -14.67 -12.11
N LEU A 86 4.74 -15.32 -12.90
CA LEU A 86 5.93 -15.96 -12.33
C LEU A 86 6.87 -14.97 -11.62
N ALA A 87 6.95 -13.73 -12.10
CA ALA A 87 7.74 -12.68 -11.49
C ALA A 87 6.99 -11.96 -10.35
N ILE A 88 5.67 -11.73 -10.52
CA ILE A 88 4.81 -11.07 -9.53
C ILE A 88 3.90 -12.14 -8.92
N PHE A 89 4.42 -12.84 -7.94
CA PHE A 89 3.78 -13.99 -7.27
C PHE A 89 3.23 -13.64 -5.87
N ALA A 90 3.51 -12.44 -5.39
CA ALA A 90 2.93 -11.81 -4.23
C ALA A 90 2.56 -10.37 -4.59
N ALA A 91 1.54 -9.82 -3.95
CA ALA A 91 1.14 -8.43 -4.13
C ALA A 91 0.96 -7.79 -2.75
N THR A 92 2.04 -7.18 -2.25
CA THR A 92 2.08 -6.48 -0.98
C THR A 92 2.25 -4.98 -1.21
N ALA A 93 1.90 -4.18 -0.22
CA ALA A 93 2.17 -2.74 -0.21
C ALA A 93 1.72 -1.99 -1.47
N LEU A 94 0.46 -2.09 -1.84
CA LEU A 94 -0.07 -1.36 -2.98
C LEU A 94 -0.12 0.15 -2.70
N ARG A 95 0.41 0.96 -3.64
CA ARG A 95 0.40 2.44 -3.58
C ARG A 95 0.05 3.01 -4.95
N LEU A 96 -0.88 3.95 -4.97
CA LEU A 96 -1.30 4.64 -6.19
C LEU A 96 -0.37 5.81 -6.52
N ASP A 97 -0.06 5.95 -7.79
CA ASP A 97 0.48 7.14 -8.42
C ASP A 97 -0.49 7.56 -9.54
N GLU A 98 -1.65 8.06 -9.13
CA GLU A 98 -2.74 8.39 -10.04
C GLU A 98 -2.33 9.42 -11.11
N PRO A 99 -1.56 10.48 -10.79
CA PRO A 99 -1.10 11.43 -11.80
C PRO A 99 -0.29 10.78 -12.93
N ARG A 100 0.38 9.65 -12.66
CA ARG A 100 1.16 8.89 -13.66
C ARG A 100 0.44 7.63 -14.13
N GLY A 101 -0.79 7.38 -13.66
CA GLY A 101 -1.58 6.22 -14.01
C GLY A 101 -0.95 4.90 -13.58
N LEU A 102 -0.30 4.85 -12.42
CA LEU A 102 0.43 3.67 -11.96
C LEU A 102 -0.10 3.16 -10.61
N LEU A 103 -0.08 1.83 -10.46
CA LEU A 103 -0.22 1.12 -9.20
C LEU A 103 1.10 0.42 -8.89
N TRP A 104 1.80 0.90 -7.89
CA TRP A 104 3.03 0.31 -7.38
C TRP A 104 2.74 -0.79 -6.36
N GLY A 105 3.62 -1.81 -6.30
CA GLY A 105 3.52 -2.87 -5.30
C GLY A 105 4.81 -3.68 -5.19
N ASN A 106 4.90 -4.51 -4.14
CA ASN A 106 6.01 -5.42 -3.89
C ASN A 106 5.61 -6.88 -4.14
N SER A 107 6.59 -7.68 -4.58
CA SER A 107 6.47 -9.14 -4.70
C SER A 107 7.60 -9.82 -3.91
N PRO A 108 7.51 -9.87 -2.56
CA PRO A 108 8.51 -10.49 -1.71
C PRO A 108 8.30 -12.01 -1.61
N ASP A 109 9.41 -12.77 -1.53
CA ASP A 109 9.39 -14.21 -1.30
C ASP A 109 9.74 -14.53 0.16
N PHE A 110 8.78 -14.30 1.06
CA PHE A 110 8.94 -14.55 2.49
C PHE A 110 8.19 -15.79 3.00
N LEU A 111 7.26 -16.31 2.19
CA LEU A 111 6.55 -17.54 2.52
C LEU A 111 7.33 -18.73 1.93
N PRO A 112 7.65 -19.77 2.74
CA PRO A 112 8.32 -20.95 2.25
C PRO A 112 7.48 -21.62 1.16
N ALA A 113 8.00 -21.69 -0.07
CA ALA A 113 7.29 -22.30 -1.20
C ALA A 113 8.26 -23.04 -2.14
N GLY A 114 9.21 -23.78 -1.60
CA GLY A 114 10.17 -24.54 -2.37
C GLY A 114 11.32 -23.68 -2.93
N ARG A 115 11.40 -23.48 -4.26
CA ARG A 115 12.49 -22.72 -4.88
C ARG A 115 12.38 -21.22 -4.55
N ARG A 116 13.48 -20.62 -4.10
CA ARG A 116 13.58 -19.15 -3.90
C ARG A 116 13.34 -18.40 -5.22
N ARG A 117 12.57 -17.34 -5.13
CA ARG A 117 12.24 -16.43 -6.23
C ARG A 117 12.83 -15.04 -5.92
N PRO A 118 13.26 -14.28 -6.94
CA PRO A 118 13.78 -12.93 -6.71
C PRO A 118 12.67 -12.03 -6.14
N HIS A 119 13.01 -11.25 -5.14
CA HIS A 119 12.16 -10.17 -4.64
C HIS A 119 12.11 -9.04 -5.66
N GLY A 120 10.94 -8.46 -5.87
CA GLY A 120 10.77 -7.40 -6.84
C GLY A 120 9.76 -6.34 -6.41
N VAL A 121 9.93 -5.16 -7.01
CA VAL A 121 8.97 -4.06 -6.97
C VAL A 121 8.39 -3.92 -8.37
N PHE A 122 7.10 -3.77 -8.49
CA PHE A 122 6.42 -3.63 -9.76
C PHE A 122 5.56 -2.36 -9.84
N ALA A 123 5.31 -1.89 -11.05
CA ALA A 123 4.30 -0.89 -11.35
C ALA A 123 3.38 -1.42 -12.45
N LEU A 124 2.09 -1.35 -12.21
CA LEU A 124 1.05 -1.69 -13.18
C LEU A 124 0.40 -0.42 -13.71
N ASP A 125 0.00 -0.45 -14.95
CA ASP A 125 -0.85 0.56 -15.56
C ASP A 125 -2.26 0.51 -14.96
N LEU A 126 -2.76 1.61 -14.42
CA LEU A 126 -4.06 1.67 -13.74
C LEU A 126 -5.26 1.42 -14.68
N ALA A 127 -5.13 1.76 -15.96
CA ALA A 127 -6.23 1.57 -16.91
C ALA A 127 -6.33 0.12 -17.38
N THR A 128 -5.20 -0.57 -17.55
CA THR A 128 -5.15 -1.88 -18.24
C THR A 128 -4.69 -3.04 -17.36
N GLY A 129 -4.07 -2.78 -16.21
CA GLY A 129 -3.40 -3.80 -15.38
C GLY A 129 -2.09 -4.34 -15.98
N ALA A 130 -1.62 -3.78 -17.11
CA ALA A 130 -0.37 -4.22 -17.73
C ALA A 130 0.85 -3.86 -16.87
N VAL A 131 1.85 -4.75 -16.84
CA VAL A 131 3.12 -4.48 -16.15
C VAL A 131 3.90 -3.41 -16.91
N ARG A 132 4.11 -2.25 -16.28
CA ARG A 132 4.91 -1.13 -16.81
C ARG A 132 6.36 -1.21 -16.38
N ARG A 133 6.60 -1.65 -15.15
CA ARG A 133 7.95 -1.85 -14.60
C ARG A 133 7.97 -3.08 -13.69
N TYR A 134 9.10 -3.76 -13.71
CA TYR A 134 9.47 -4.76 -12.72
C TYR A 134 10.95 -4.59 -12.40
N LEU A 135 11.27 -4.37 -11.13
CA LEU A 135 12.60 -4.07 -10.63
C LEU A 135 12.97 -5.10 -9.57
N THR A 136 14.01 -5.87 -9.82
CA THR A 136 14.60 -6.73 -8.80
C THR A 136 15.41 -5.89 -7.81
N LEU A 137 15.36 -6.26 -6.54
CA LEU A 137 16.17 -5.61 -5.52
C LEU A 137 17.59 -6.21 -5.49
N PRO A 138 18.61 -5.42 -5.20
CA PRO A 138 19.99 -5.90 -5.12
C PRO A 138 20.16 -6.92 -3.99
N GLY A 139 21.00 -7.92 -4.23
CA GLY A 139 21.27 -9.00 -3.28
C GLY A 139 20.02 -9.83 -2.95
N ASP A 140 19.87 -10.15 -1.68
CA ASP A 140 18.69 -10.83 -1.11
C ASP A 140 17.69 -9.82 -0.50
N GLY A 141 17.75 -8.55 -0.90
CA GLY A 141 16.91 -7.49 -0.38
C GLY A 141 15.43 -7.81 -0.50
N MET A 142 14.68 -7.63 0.59
CA MET A 142 13.24 -7.88 0.64
C MET A 142 12.50 -6.57 0.88
N GLY A 143 11.91 -6.02 -0.20
CA GLY A 143 11.02 -4.86 -0.10
C GLY A 143 9.79 -5.21 0.74
N ASN A 144 9.45 -4.33 1.69
CA ASN A 144 8.31 -4.50 2.57
C ASN A 144 7.16 -3.56 2.20
N ASP A 145 7.35 -2.25 2.36
CA ASP A 145 6.33 -1.25 2.07
C ASP A 145 6.88 -0.11 1.20
N LEU A 146 5.96 0.66 0.62
CA LEU A 146 6.24 1.74 -0.33
C LEU A 146 5.57 3.04 0.11
N ALA A 147 6.22 4.17 -0.21
CA ALA A 147 5.59 5.49 -0.21
C ALA A 147 5.90 6.19 -1.54
N VAL A 148 4.89 6.80 -2.15
CA VAL A 148 5.03 7.52 -3.42
C VAL A 148 4.89 9.01 -3.17
N ALA A 149 5.88 9.79 -3.62
CA ALA A 149 5.87 11.23 -3.53
C ALA A 149 5.14 11.88 -4.73
N PRO A 150 4.66 13.13 -4.62
CA PRO A 150 3.95 13.81 -5.71
C PRO A 150 4.78 13.97 -6.99
N ASP A 151 6.11 14.06 -6.88
CA ASP A 151 7.03 14.10 -8.02
C ASP A 151 7.21 12.74 -8.71
N GLY A 152 6.67 11.64 -8.14
CA GLY A 152 6.79 10.26 -8.60
C GLY A 152 8.00 9.51 -8.04
N THR A 153 8.73 10.10 -7.12
CA THR A 153 9.74 9.37 -6.36
C THR A 153 9.09 8.29 -5.49
N VAL A 154 9.61 7.08 -5.57
CA VAL A 154 9.15 5.95 -4.77
C VAL A 154 10.18 5.64 -3.69
N TYR A 155 9.74 5.66 -2.44
CA TYR A 155 10.52 5.20 -1.30
C TYR A 155 10.12 3.78 -0.95
N LEU A 156 11.09 2.97 -0.54
CA LEU A 156 10.93 1.56 -0.21
C LEU A 156 11.62 1.26 1.12
N SER A 157 10.92 0.61 2.02
CA SER A 157 11.54 -0.03 3.19
C SER A 157 12.04 -1.43 2.81
N GLU A 158 13.30 -1.69 3.09
CA GLU A 158 13.94 -2.98 2.86
C GLU A 158 14.18 -3.64 4.23
N THR A 159 13.55 -4.80 4.46
CA THR A 159 13.40 -5.35 5.81
C THR A 159 14.60 -6.18 6.27
N ARG A 160 15.39 -6.79 5.38
CA ARG A 160 16.48 -7.71 5.76
C ARG A 160 17.74 -6.99 6.19
N ASP A 161 18.21 -6.06 5.39
CA ASP A 161 19.44 -5.31 5.62
C ASP A 161 19.22 -4.04 6.45
N GLY A 162 17.95 -3.70 6.77
CA GLY A 162 17.62 -2.48 7.48
C GLY A 162 17.99 -1.23 6.68
N SER A 163 17.56 -1.18 5.43
CA SER A 163 17.79 -0.03 4.57
C SER A 163 16.48 0.60 4.09
N LEU A 164 16.58 1.89 3.78
CA LEU A 164 15.58 2.61 3.01
C LEU A 164 16.16 2.86 1.62
N MET A 165 15.34 2.66 0.62
CA MET A 165 15.72 2.83 -0.78
C MET A 165 14.84 3.88 -1.44
N ARG A 166 15.34 4.47 -2.51
CA ARG A 166 14.63 5.47 -3.30
C ARG A 166 14.79 5.19 -4.78
N LEU A 167 13.71 5.40 -5.54
CA LEU A 167 13.68 5.38 -6.99
C LEU A 167 13.08 6.70 -7.49
N ARG A 168 13.87 7.54 -8.14
CA ARG A 168 13.36 8.74 -8.80
C ARG A 168 12.77 8.41 -10.17
N PRO A 169 11.88 9.25 -10.71
CA PRO A 169 11.43 9.12 -12.10
C PRO A 169 12.61 9.00 -13.05
N GLY A 170 12.56 8.03 -13.96
CA GLY A 170 13.63 7.78 -14.95
C GLY A 170 14.81 6.95 -14.46
N GLU A 171 15.02 6.76 -13.18
CA GLU A 171 16.08 5.88 -12.68
C GLU A 171 15.82 4.41 -13.06
N PRO A 172 16.87 3.64 -13.43
CA PRO A 172 16.71 2.24 -13.82
C PRO A 172 16.55 1.29 -12.64
N ALA A 173 16.98 1.67 -11.42
CA ALA A 173 16.97 0.84 -10.23
C ALA A 173 16.88 1.68 -8.95
N PHE A 174 16.41 1.06 -7.87
CA PHE A 174 16.43 1.66 -6.55
C PHE A 174 17.85 1.96 -6.07
N GLN A 175 18.02 3.12 -5.45
CA GLN A 175 19.26 3.56 -4.80
C GLN A 175 19.08 3.49 -3.29
N VAL A 176 20.11 3.06 -2.56
CA VAL A 176 20.09 3.11 -1.10
C VAL A 176 20.06 4.57 -0.64
N LEU A 177 19.03 4.95 0.08
CA LEU A 177 18.86 6.27 0.68
C LEU A 177 19.52 6.35 2.06
N LEU A 178 19.29 5.33 2.89
CA LEU A 178 19.82 5.21 4.24
C LEU A 178 19.99 3.73 4.58
N ARG A 179 21.10 3.38 5.23
CA ARG A 179 21.29 2.09 5.90
C ARG A 179 21.70 2.35 7.34
N ASP A 180 20.94 1.76 8.27
CA ASP A 180 21.17 1.95 9.70
C ASP A 180 20.79 0.66 10.45
N SER A 181 21.64 0.22 11.38
CA SER A 181 21.41 -0.99 12.16
C SER A 181 20.12 -0.96 12.99
N ARG A 182 19.63 0.21 13.33
CA ARG A 182 18.33 0.39 14.03
C ARG A 182 17.14 0.06 13.15
N LEU A 183 17.29 0.10 11.81
CA LEU A 183 16.27 -0.34 10.85
C LEU A 183 16.34 -1.85 10.62
N ALA A 184 17.46 -2.51 10.91
CA ALA A 184 17.54 -3.95 10.91
C ALA A 184 16.82 -4.51 12.15
N GLY A 185 16.04 -5.54 11.97
CA GLY A 185 15.29 -6.18 13.06
C GLY A 185 15.87 -7.54 13.44
N PRO A 186 15.48 -8.08 14.61
CA PRO A 186 15.79 -9.43 14.99
C PRO A 186 15.36 -10.43 13.91
N GLY A 187 16.25 -11.37 13.57
CA GLY A 187 15.97 -12.40 12.56
C GLY A 187 15.77 -11.89 11.13
N GLY A 188 16.27 -10.68 10.80
CA GLY A 188 16.10 -10.08 9.47
C GLY A 188 14.67 -9.58 9.21
N LEU A 189 13.94 -9.23 10.27
CA LEU A 189 12.60 -8.65 10.21
C LEU A 189 12.66 -7.20 10.70
N GLY A 190 13.20 -6.32 9.90
CA GLY A 190 13.46 -4.92 10.22
C GLY A 190 12.41 -3.95 9.68
N ALA A 191 12.87 -2.95 8.91
CA ALA A 191 12.03 -1.90 8.36
C ALA A 191 10.82 -2.47 7.59
N ALA A 192 9.61 -2.01 7.98
CA ALA A 192 8.34 -2.47 7.46
C ALA A 192 7.53 -1.28 6.91
N GLY A 193 6.43 -0.90 7.54
CA GLY A 193 5.62 0.24 7.10
C GLY A 193 6.44 1.50 6.89
N ILE A 194 6.19 2.22 5.80
CA ILE A 194 6.83 3.50 5.48
C ILE A 194 5.80 4.53 5.05
N VAL A 195 5.89 5.73 5.62
CA VAL A 195 5.01 6.85 5.31
C VAL A 195 5.84 8.09 5.01
N ARG A 196 5.52 8.77 3.92
CA ARG A 196 6.04 10.09 3.64
C ARG A 196 5.18 11.13 4.34
N VAL A 197 5.80 11.96 5.17
CA VAL A 197 5.11 13.09 5.82
C VAL A 197 5.17 14.33 4.92
N ASP A 198 6.35 14.67 4.47
CA ASP A 198 6.64 15.79 3.57
C ASP A 198 7.83 15.45 2.64
N ASP A 199 8.43 16.46 1.98
CA ASP A 199 9.53 16.25 1.05
C ASP A 199 10.85 15.83 1.71
N ASP A 200 10.97 16.04 3.01
CA ASP A 200 12.22 15.81 3.77
C ASP A 200 12.06 14.81 4.92
N THR A 201 10.85 14.28 5.16
CA THR A 201 10.55 13.45 6.33
C THR A 201 9.79 12.19 5.98
N LEU A 202 10.32 11.03 6.45
CA LEU A 202 9.64 9.74 6.42
C LEU A 202 9.43 9.21 7.85
N LEU A 203 8.36 8.44 8.04
CA LEU A 203 8.15 7.61 9.23
C LEU A 203 8.31 6.14 8.83
N VAL A 204 9.00 5.36 9.65
CA VAL A 204 9.32 3.95 9.35
C VAL A 204 9.06 3.08 10.56
N GLY A 205 8.21 2.07 10.43
CA GLY A 205 8.01 1.03 11.42
C GLY A 205 9.10 -0.03 11.33
N ASN A 206 9.54 -0.58 12.46
CA ASN A 206 10.41 -1.75 12.49
C ASN A 206 9.62 -2.94 13.05
N PHE A 207 9.32 -3.89 12.18
CA PHE A 207 8.46 -5.04 12.49
C PHE A 207 9.01 -5.89 13.62
N GLY A 208 10.30 -6.14 13.64
CA GLY A 208 10.93 -7.05 14.61
C GLY A 208 11.24 -6.39 15.94
N SER A 209 11.68 -5.13 15.97
CA SER A 209 11.99 -4.40 17.20
C SER A 209 10.76 -3.75 17.85
N GLY A 210 9.71 -3.49 17.08
CA GLY A 210 8.50 -2.82 17.57
C GLY A 210 8.65 -1.29 17.66
N ALA A 211 9.73 -0.73 17.16
CA ALA A 211 10.00 0.71 17.16
C ALA A 211 9.37 1.42 15.96
N ILE A 212 9.07 2.71 16.12
CA ILE A 212 8.79 3.64 15.02
C ILE A 212 9.94 4.63 14.95
N HIS A 213 10.43 4.86 13.74
CA HIS A 213 11.53 5.80 13.48
C HIS A 213 11.05 6.98 12.65
N VAL A 214 11.64 8.15 12.92
CA VAL A 214 11.54 9.35 12.09
C VAL A 214 12.84 9.49 11.33
N VAL A 215 12.75 9.67 10.02
CA VAL A 215 13.88 9.93 9.13
C VAL A 215 13.76 11.34 8.60
N GLU A 216 14.63 12.21 9.02
CA GLU A 216 14.69 13.63 8.63
C GLU A 216 15.87 13.86 7.66
N GLY A 217 15.81 14.89 6.83
CA GLY A 217 16.87 15.20 5.88
C GLY A 217 16.89 14.29 4.65
N VAL A 218 15.75 13.72 4.27
CA VAL A 218 15.60 12.76 3.15
C VAL A 218 16.08 13.34 1.82
N ALA A 219 15.89 14.64 1.62
CA ALA A 219 16.31 15.34 0.40
C ALA A 219 17.83 15.56 0.34
N THR A 220 18.53 15.59 1.49
CA THR A 220 19.94 15.99 1.58
C THR A 220 20.80 14.93 2.28
N ARG A 221 20.69 14.81 3.60
CA ARG A 221 21.44 13.87 4.42
C ARG A 221 20.54 13.21 5.45
N PRO A 222 19.99 12.02 5.17
CA PRO A 222 19.06 11.35 6.06
C PRO A 222 19.64 11.09 7.44
N ARG A 223 18.84 11.36 8.47
CA ARG A 223 19.15 11.08 9.88
C ARG A 223 17.98 10.34 10.50
N LEU A 224 18.27 9.30 11.25
CA LEU A 224 17.30 8.46 11.94
C LEU A 224 17.22 8.83 13.42
N ARG A 225 16.02 9.03 13.93
CA ARG A 225 15.74 9.03 15.37
C ARG A 225 14.56 8.12 15.67
N GLU A 226 14.55 7.54 16.85
CA GLU A 226 13.42 6.73 17.32
C GLU A 226 12.32 7.63 17.88
N MET A 227 11.06 7.27 17.65
CA MET A 227 9.90 7.90 18.26
C MET A 227 9.71 7.34 19.66
N GLU A 228 9.64 8.20 20.67
CA GLU A 228 9.40 7.77 22.05
C GLU A 228 7.93 7.37 22.23
N LEU A 229 7.67 6.09 22.45
CA LEU A 229 6.35 5.53 22.70
C LEU A 229 6.24 5.00 24.14
N PRO A 230 5.00 4.89 24.70
CA PRO A 230 4.80 4.38 26.07
C PRO A 230 5.09 2.89 26.19
N ARG A 231 5.14 2.15 25.08
CA ARG A 231 5.48 0.73 25.00
C ARG A 231 6.03 0.39 23.63
N THR A 232 6.72 -0.71 23.55
CA THR A 232 7.07 -1.36 22.28
C THR A 232 5.81 -1.89 21.61
N LEU A 233 5.72 -1.74 20.28
CA LEU A 233 4.62 -2.28 19.49
C LEU A 233 4.90 -3.75 19.13
N GLU A 234 3.85 -4.57 19.04
CA GLU A 234 4.00 -5.95 18.57
C GLU A 234 3.88 -6.02 17.06
N ASN A 235 5.02 -6.05 16.37
CA ASN A 235 5.11 -6.13 14.91
C ASN A 235 4.36 -4.98 14.20
N PRO A 236 4.77 -3.71 14.37
CA PRO A 236 4.21 -2.61 13.57
C PRO A 236 4.45 -2.87 12.10
N ASP A 237 3.37 -2.87 11.32
CA ASP A 237 3.37 -3.23 9.90
C ASP A 237 2.89 -2.03 9.06
N GLY A 238 1.82 -2.14 8.30
CA GLY A 238 1.32 -1.05 7.49
C GLY A 238 1.04 0.23 8.28
N MET A 239 1.39 1.38 7.70
CA MET A 239 1.20 2.70 8.28
C MET A 239 0.63 3.68 7.25
N ALA A 240 -0.11 4.68 7.71
CA ALA A 240 -0.61 5.78 6.89
C ALA A 240 -0.82 7.05 7.74
N LEU A 241 -0.82 8.23 7.10
CA LEU A 241 -1.29 9.45 7.75
C LEU A 241 -2.82 9.58 7.62
N ALA A 242 -3.45 9.98 8.71
CA ALA A 242 -4.83 10.46 8.69
C ALA A 242 -4.88 11.92 8.19
N PRO A 243 -6.05 12.43 7.78
CA PRO A 243 -6.18 13.82 7.30
C PRO A 243 -5.80 14.89 8.33
N ASP A 244 -5.87 14.56 9.61
CA ASP A 244 -5.45 15.43 10.73
C ASP A 244 -3.94 15.40 11.00
N GLY A 245 -3.17 14.65 10.20
CA GLY A 245 -1.73 14.46 10.34
C GLY A 245 -1.33 13.42 11.39
N SER A 246 -2.26 12.79 12.08
CA SER A 246 -1.93 11.68 12.98
C SER A 246 -1.43 10.46 12.21
N LEU A 247 -0.52 9.70 12.82
CA LEU A 247 -0.02 8.45 12.26
C LEU A 247 -0.95 7.29 12.68
N ILE A 248 -1.46 6.56 11.70
CA ILE A 248 -2.18 5.31 11.90
C ILE A 248 -1.20 4.16 11.69
N VAL A 249 -1.14 3.26 12.67
CA VAL A 249 -0.21 2.11 12.68
C VAL A 249 -1.00 0.83 12.88
N LEU A 250 -0.72 -0.18 12.08
CA LEU A 250 -1.21 -1.54 12.31
C LEU A 250 -0.23 -2.29 13.20
N GLU A 251 -0.69 -2.79 14.32
CA GLU A 251 0.02 -3.74 15.15
C GLU A 251 -0.41 -5.14 14.69
N ASN A 252 0.47 -5.80 13.90
CA ASN A 252 0.17 -7.09 13.26
C ASN A 252 0.00 -8.21 14.29
N ALA A 253 0.80 -8.17 15.37
CA ALA A 253 0.70 -9.06 16.51
C ALA A 253 0.76 -10.54 16.14
N ILE A 254 1.78 -10.94 15.36
CA ILE A 254 1.93 -12.33 14.85
C ILE A 254 1.90 -13.36 15.98
N ARG A 255 2.54 -13.09 17.12
CA ARG A 255 2.62 -14.07 18.23
C ARG A 255 1.34 -14.11 19.05
N SER A 256 0.87 -12.96 19.51
CA SER A 256 -0.31 -12.90 20.38
C SER A 256 -1.62 -13.11 19.61
N GLY A 257 -1.69 -12.74 18.35
CA GLY A 257 -2.93 -12.69 17.56
C GLY A 257 -3.88 -11.55 17.98
N ALA A 258 -3.39 -10.61 18.81
CA ALA A 258 -4.17 -9.47 19.30
C ALA A 258 -3.92 -8.21 18.47
N GLY A 259 -4.09 -8.32 17.15
CA GLY A 259 -3.85 -7.24 16.21
C GLY A 259 -4.72 -6.02 16.45
N LYS A 260 -4.15 -4.82 16.18
CA LYS A 260 -4.79 -3.54 16.46
C LYS A 260 -4.56 -2.53 15.36
N VAL A 261 -5.46 -1.55 15.31
CA VAL A 261 -5.26 -0.28 14.62
C VAL A 261 -5.03 0.78 15.68
N LEU A 262 -3.90 1.45 15.61
CA LEU A 262 -3.44 2.44 16.57
C LEU A 262 -3.39 3.82 15.93
N ARG A 263 -3.59 4.88 16.74
CA ARG A 263 -3.35 6.27 16.37
C ARG A 263 -2.25 6.85 17.26
N ILE A 264 -1.36 7.61 16.64
CA ILE A 264 -0.33 8.42 17.30
C ILE A 264 -0.50 9.85 16.80
N ALA A 265 -1.02 10.72 17.68
CA ALA A 265 -1.19 12.13 17.36
C ALA A 265 0.17 12.84 17.32
N GLU A 266 0.27 13.86 16.44
CA GLU A 266 1.47 14.71 16.29
C GLU A 266 2.77 13.90 16.24
N PRO A 267 2.94 12.96 15.28
CA PRO A 267 4.04 11.98 15.28
C PRO A 267 5.43 12.60 15.22
N LEU A 268 5.55 13.85 14.77
CA LEU A 268 6.84 14.56 14.68
C LEU A 268 7.17 15.40 15.91
N ALA A 269 6.18 15.66 16.80
CA ALA A 269 6.42 16.48 17.98
C ALA A 269 7.48 15.86 18.93
N PRO A 270 8.27 16.65 19.64
CA PRO A 270 9.28 16.16 20.56
C PRO A 270 8.67 15.49 21.80
N GLY A 271 9.42 14.58 22.42
CA GLY A 271 9.04 13.85 23.63
C GLY A 271 8.11 12.67 23.34
N ARG A 272 7.63 12.07 24.41
CA ARG A 272 6.86 10.81 24.36
C ARG A 272 5.46 11.01 23.76
N ARG A 273 5.11 10.23 22.75
CA ARG A 273 3.81 10.25 22.09
C ARG A 273 2.84 9.27 22.73
N GLY A 274 1.57 9.66 22.88
CA GLY A 274 0.51 8.76 23.30
C GLY A 274 0.11 7.78 22.19
N ILE A 275 -0.44 6.64 22.58
CA ILE A 275 -1.02 5.66 21.68
C ILE A 275 -2.50 5.53 22.02
N GLU A 276 -3.37 5.80 21.05
CA GLU A 276 -4.79 5.52 21.10
C GLU A 276 -5.09 4.22 20.34
N VAL A 277 -5.96 3.36 20.87
CA VAL A 277 -6.45 2.17 20.18
C VAL A 277 -7.76 2.51 19.48
N ILE A 278 -7.75 2.54 18.14
CA ILE A 278 -8.96 2.76 17.32
C ILE A 278 -9.77 1.46 17.22
N ARG A 279 -9.08 0.34 17.00
CA ARG A 279 -9.69 -0.98 16.84
C ARG A 279 -8.76 -2.06 17.35
N GLU A 280 -9.33 -3.07 18.00
CA GLU A 280 -8.63 -4.28 18.45
C GLU A 280 -9.36 -5.54 17.98
N GLY A 281 -8.76 -6.70 18.23
CA GLY A 281 -9.33 -8.00 17.89
C GLY A 281 -9.23 -8.35 16.41
N LEU A 282 -8.23 -7.81 15.72
CA LEU A 282 -7.90 -8.17 14.34
C LEU A 282 -6.86 -9.30 14.32
N GLU A 283 -6.98 -10.17 13.34
CA GLU A 283 -6.03 -11.27 13.13
C GLU A 283 -5.02 -10.91 12.04
N SER A 284 -3.80 -10.54 12.43
CA SER A 284 -2.73 -10.09 11.53
C SER A 284 -3.20 -9.01 10.54
N PRO A 285 -3.58 -7.80 11.00
CA PRO A 285 -3.76 -6.66 10.10
C PRO A 285 -2.39 -6.27 9.55
N VAL A 286 -2.26 -6.14 8.21
CA VAL A 286 -0.94 -6.02 7.57
C VAL A 286 -0.75 -4.71 6.80
N ASN A 287 -1.77 -4.20 6.15
CA ASN A 287 -1.66 -2.96 5.37
C ASN A 287 -2.96 -2.17 5.41
N LEU A 288 -2.85 -0.86 5.19
CA LEU A 288 -4.00 0.03 5.16
C LEU A 288 -3.83 1.14 4.13
N THR A 289 -4.96 1.71 3.75
CA THR A 289 -5.04 2.98 3.03
C THR A 289 -6.06 3.87 3.71
N VAL A 290 -5.82 5.19 3.71
CA VAL A 290 -6.69 6.18 4.33
C VAL A 290 -7.20 7.13 3.27
N THR A 291 -8.51 7.38 3.27
CA THR A 291 -9.15 8.34 2.37
C THR A 291 -9.05 9.77 2.92
N GLY A 292 -9.20 10.76 2.05
CA GLY A 292 -9.26 12.17 2.45
C GLY A 292 -10.40 12.52 3.42
N GLN A 293 -11.43 11.65 3.52
CA GLN A 293 -12.56 11.79 4.46
C GLN A 293 -12.33 11.07 5.79
N GLY A 294 -11.10 10.57 6.06
CA GLY A 294 -10.78 9.90 7.31
C GLY A 294 -11.36 8.49 7.45
N CYS A 295 -11.55 7.77 6.34
CA CYS A 295 -11.81 6.34 6.34
C CYS A 295 -10.52 5.54 6.17
N ALA A 296 -10.25 4.61 7.06
CA ALA A 296 -9.21 3.60 6.86
C ALA A 296 -9.81 2.31 6.28
N TYR A 297 -9.17 1.76 5.26
CA TYR A 297 -9.41 0.40 4.80
C TYR A 297 -8.21 -0.46 5.20
N VAL A 298 -8.46 -1.52 5.96
CA VAL A 298 -7.45 -2.38 6.59
C VAL A 298 -7.54 -3.79 6.05
N SER A 299 -6.45 -4.34 5.55
CA SER A 299 -6.33 -5.74 5.15
C SER A 299 -6.09 -6.62 6.39
N GLU A 300 -7.08 -7.44 6.76
CA GLU A 300 -6.91 -8.50 7.76
C GLU A 300 -6.38 -9.76 7.06
N SER A 301 -5.05 -9.92 7.06
CA SER A 301 -4.38 -10.97 6.28
C SER A 301 -4.54 -12.36 6.86
N ARG A 302 -4.60 -12.49 8.18
CA ARG A 302 -4.55 -13.77 8.91
C ARG A 302 -3.31 -14.60 8.55
N ILE A 303 -2.22 -13.92 8.15
CA ILE A 303 -1.00 -14.56 7.64
C ILE A 303 -0.28 -15.40 8.68
N ARG A 304 -0.52 -15.15 9.97
CA ARG A 304 0.05 -15.94 11.06
C ARG A 304 -0.25 -17.43 10.94
N HIS A 305 -1.38 -17.80 10.32
CA HIS A 305 -1.73 -19.21 10.05
C HIS A 305 -0.76 -19.88 9.06
N ARG A 306 -0.02 -19.09 8.29
CA ARG A 306 1.02 -19.55 7.37
C ARG A 306 2.42 -19.47 7.96
N LEU A 307 2.61 -18.64 8.97
CA LEU A 307 3.91 -18.36 9.57
C LEU A 307 4.15 -19.16 10.85
N LEU A 308 3.08 -19.56 11.54
CA LEU A 308 3.16 -20.33 12.80
C LEU A 308 2.75 -21.77 12.55
N PRO A 309 3.62 -22.76 12.88
CA PRO A 309 3.31 -24.17 12.73
C PRO A 309 2.07 -24.60 13.54
N GLY A 310 1.29 -25.52 13.01
CA GLY A 310 0.13 -26.11 13.68
C GLY A 310 -1.14 -25.25 13.66
N ARG A 311 -1.15 -24.16 12.88
CA ARG A 311 -2.32 -23.27 12.74
C ARG A 311 -3.01 -23.34 11.37
N GLU A 312 -2.66 -24.30 10.56
CA GLU A 312 -3.19 -24.44 9.19
C GLU A 312 -4.70 -24.69 9.17
N SER A 313 -5.24 -25.31 10.22
CA SER A 313 -6.68 -25.58 10.39
C SER A 313 -7.49 -24.33 10.79
N GLU A 314 -6.81 -23.26 11.27
CA GLU A 314 -7.47 -22.01 11.70
C GLU A 314 -7.73 -21.05 10.54
N VAL A 315 -7.34 -21.41 9.32
CA VAL A 315 -7.54 -20.58 8.12
C VAL A 315 -9.03 -20.37 7.87
N PRO A 316 -9.52 -19.12 7.82
CA PRO A 316 -10.95 -18.86 7.66
C PRO A 316 -11.42 -19.22 6.25
N ALA A 317 -12.71 -19.52 6.12
CA ALA A 317 -13.35 -19.74 4.82
C ALA A 317 -13.37 -18.47 3.95
N ARG A 318 -13.38 -17.31 4.59
CA ARG A 318 -13.43 -15.99 3.92
C ARG A 318 -12.47 -15.02 4.59
N PHE A 319 -11.89 -14.12 3.80
CA PHE A 319 -11.03 -13.03 4.24
C PHE A 319 -11.75 -11.69 4.11
N LEU A 320 -11.35 -10.72 4.93
CA LEU A 320 -12.05 -9.45 5.09
C LEU A 320 -11.11 -8.27 4.85
N ILE A 321 -11.71 -7.18 4.36
CA ILE A 321 -11.17 -5.82 4.45
C ILE A 321 -12.07 -5.06 5.42
N HIS A 322 -11.49 -4.45 6.44
CA HIS A 322 -12.24 -3.62 7.38
C HIS A 322 -12.21 -2.16 6.93
N ARG A 323 -13.40 -1.52 6.92
CA ARG A 323 -13.54 -0.08 6.77
C ARG A 323 -13.81 0.50 8.13
N LEU A 324 -12.99 1.46 8.55
CA LEU A 324 -13.02 2.04 9.90
C LEU A 324 -13.03 3.57 9.81
N PRO A 325 -13.90 4.26 10.57
CA PRO A 325 -13.78 5.71 10.74
C PRO A 325 -12.55 6.03 11.58
N LEU A 326 -11.80 7.03 11.16
CA LEU A 326 -10.68 7.59 11.90
C LEU A 326 -11.06 8.84 12.69
N ASP A 327 -12.25 9.38 12.48
CA ASP A 327 -12.72 10.48 13.30
C ASP A 327 -12.78 10.02 14.75
N ALA A 328 -12.22 10.80 15.66
CA ALA A 328 -12.38 10.56 17.09
C ALA A 328 -13.86 10.39 17.36
N ALA A 329 -14.26 9.27 17.95
CA ALA A 329 -15.61 9.10 18.46
C ALA A 329 -15.93 10.37 19.25
N GLY A 330 -16.83 11.20 18.70
CA GLY A 330 -17.07 12.58 19.09
C GLY A 330 -16.91 12.78 20.58
N GLY A 331 -16.07 13.74 20.93
CA GLY A 331 -16.06 14.31 22.27
C GLY A 331 -17.49 14.74 22.60
N ARG A 332 -18.12 14.01 23.49
CA ARG A 332 -19.36 14.44 24.19
C ARG A 332 -18.97 15.36 25.27
#